data_fc3e3843b93dd729f4f833c9dc916e45
#
_entry.id   fc3e3843b93dd729f4f833c9dc916e45
#
_cell.length_a   1.000
_cell.length_b   1.000
_cell.length_c   1.000
_cell.angle_alpha   90.00
_cell.angle_beta   90.00
_cell.angle_gamma   90.00
#
_symmetry.space_group_name_H-M   'P 1'
#
loop_
_entity.id
_entity.type
_entity.pdbx_description
1 polymer ?
#
loop_
_entity_poly.entity_id
_entity_poly.type
_entity_poly.pdbx_seq_one_letter_code
_entity_poly.pdbx_strand_id
1 'polypeptide(L)'
;MSKINEKTTVEIEVKTVSWANGKVQKCQAIARVKDKDGEIIKTFLGDPRGNRHFALTSLMSECDTFEAAARRVREEALKMDKTQHKDVMP
;
A
#
# COMPACT_ATOMS: atom_id res chain seq x y z
N MET A 1 18.14 -2.03 16.91
CA MET A 1 18.05 -0.65 16.80
C MET A 1 16.65 -0.17 16.59
N SER A 2 16.22 0.54 17.52
CA SER A 2 14.86 1.00 17.52
C SER A 2 14.64 2.23 16.68
N LYS A 3 15.68 2.76 16.06
CA LYS A 3 15.54 3.96 15.27
C LYS A 3 14.53 3.80 14.13
N ILE A 4 14.48 2.61 13.55
CA ILE A 4 13.53 2.36 12.46
C ILE A 4 12.12 2.60 12.94
N ASN A 5 11.82 2.19 14.17
CA ASN A 5 10.45 2.30 14.67
C ASN A 5 10.09 3.70 15.11
N GLU A 6 11.09 4.52 15.43
CA GLU A 6 10.82 5.84 15.99
C GLU A 6 10.65 6.92 14.95
N LYS A 7 11.45 6.86 13.90
CA LYS A 7 11.51 7.97 12.97
C LYS A 7 11.15 7.58 11.56
N THR A 8 10.66 6.39 11.36
CA THR A 8 10.31 5.96 10.02
C THR A 8 8.93 6.48 9.62
N THR A 9 8.78 6.73 8.34
CA THR A 9 7.49 7.01 7.73
C THR A 9 7.24 5.97 6.64
N VAL A 10 5.99 5.75 6.34
CA VAL A 10 5.62 4.78 5.31
C VAL A 10 4.75 5.49 4.29
N GLU A 11 5.20 5.48 3.05
CA GLU A 11 4.44 6.03 1.93
C GLU A 11 3.76 4.90 1.18
N ILE A 12 2.48 5.09 0.92
CA ILE A 12 1.70 4.11 0.18
C ILE A 12 1.34 4.71 -1.17
N GLU A 13 1.60 3.96 -2.22
CA GLU A 13 1.21 4.36 -3.57
C GLU A 13 0.44 3.22 -4.21
N VAL A 14 -0.64 3.53 -4.90
CA VAL A 14 -1.35 2.53 -5.69
C VAL A 14 -1.34 3.04 -7.13
N LYS A 15 -0.71 2.28 -7.99
CA LYS A 15 -0.58 2.67 -9.38
C LYS A 15 -1.25 1.66 -10.29
N THR A 16 -1.57 2.09 -11.48
CA THR A 16 -2.14 1.21 -12.49
C THR A 16 -0.99 0.61 -13.30
N VAL A 17 -1.02 -0.71 -13.43
CA VAL A 17 -0.08 -1.41 -14.30
C VAL A 17 -0.87 -2.03 -15.44
N SER A 18 -0.28 -1.99 -16.62
CA SER A 18 -0.94 -2.47 -17.83
C SER A 18 0.01 -3.38 -18.57
N TRP A 19 -0.57 -4.41 -19.21
CA TRP A 19 0.19 -5.23 -20.12
C TRP A 19 -0.76 -5.77 -21.17
N ALA A 20 -0.22 -6.54 -22.09
CA ALA A 20 -0.98 -7.03 -23.25
C ALA A 20 -1.49 -5.85 -24.06
N ASN A 21 -0.63 -4.89 -24.33
CA ASN A 21 -0.96 -3.69 -25.13
C ASN A 21 -2.11 -2.90 -24.54
N GLY A 22 -2.14 -2.83 -23.22
CA GLY A 22 -3.15 -2.05 -22.52
C GLY A 22 -4.46 -2.76 -22.33
N LYS A 23 -4.59 -3.99 -22.78
CA LYS A 23 -5.83 -4.72 -22.64
C LYS A 23 -6.07 -5.20 -21.21
N VAL A 24 -5.00 -5.42 -20.47
CA VAL A 24 -5.10 -5.85 -19.08
C VAL A 24 -4.58 -4.73 -18.21
N GLN A 25 -5.43 -4.23 -17.34
CA GLN A 25 -5.07 -3.18 -16.40
C GLN A 25 -5.39 -3.64 -15.00
N LYS A 26 -4.43 -3.46 -14.10
CA LYS A 26 -4.62 -3.82 -12.71
C LYS A 26 -3.98 -2.77 -11.84
N CYS A 27 -4.34 -2.79 -10.56
CA CYS A 27 -3.75 -1.89 -9.57
C CYS A 27 -2.69 -2.63 -8.80
N GLN A 28 -1.61 -1.95 -8.50
CA GLN A 28 -0.54 -2.51 -7.68
C GLN A 28 -0.19 -1.52 -6.59
N ALA A 29 -0.20 -1.98 -5.36
CA ALA A 29 0.11 -1.15 -4.22
C ALA A 29 1.57 -1.34 -3.82
N ILE A 30 2.19 -0.24 -3.41
CA ILE A 30 3.60 -0.20 -3.04
C ILE A 30 3.70 0.52 -1.71
N ALA A 31 4.49 -0.01 -0.80
CA ALA A 31 4.79 0.65 0.46
C ALA A 31 6.29 0.91 0.52
N ARG A 32 6.65 2.17 0.72
CA ARG A 32 8.04 2.56 0.87
C ARG A 32 8.27 3.05 2.28
N VAL A 33 9.18 2.40 2.98
CA VAL A 33 9.54 2.78 4.34
C VAL A 33 10.76 3.67 4.25
N LYS A 34 10.66 4.87 4.82
CA LYS A 34 11.73 5.86 4.78
C LYS A 34 12.21 6.15 6.18
N ASP A 35 13.50 6.45 6.30
CA ASP A 35 14.06 6.84 7.58
C ASP A 35 13.82 8.34 7.81
N LYS A 36 14.39 8.85 8.90
CA LYS A 36 14.19 10.25 9.27
C LYS A 36 14.75 11.22 8.24
N ASP A 37 15.70 10.76 7.45
CA ASP A 37 16.32 11.59 6.42
C ASP A 37 15.62 11.49 5.08
N GLY A 38 14.56 10.72 5.00
CA GLY A 38 13.80 10.56 3.79
C GLY A 38 14.33 9.50 2.85
N GLU A 39 15.30 8.71 3.29
CA GLU A 39 15.86 7.66 2.44
C GLU A 39 15.04 6.39 2.57
N ILE A 40 14.83 5.74 1.44
CA ILE A 40 14.06 4.51 1.41
C ILE A 40 14.93 3.38 1.96
N ILE A 41 14.48 2.77 3.05
CA ILE A 41 15.21 1.67 3.67
C ILE A 41 14.56 0.32 3.39
N LYS A 42 13.31 0.33 2.93
CA LYS A 42 12.62 -0.91 2.60
C LYS A 42 11.46 -0.59 1.66
N THR A 43 11.23 -1.48 0.70
CA THR A 43 10.10 -1.35 -0.21
C THR A 43 9.36 -2.67 -0.25
N PHE A 44 8.04 -2.60 -0.14
CA PHE A 44 7.18 -3.76 -0.27
C PHE A 44 6.30 -3.58 -1.49
N LEU A 45 6.15 -4.65 -2.26
CA LEU A 45 5.32 -4.64 -3.45
C LEU A 45 4.23 -5.69 -3.30
N GLY A 46 2.99 -5.26 -3.46
CA GLY A 46 1.90 -6.21 -3.50
C GLY A 46 1.72 -6.75 -4.91
N ASP A 47 0.89 -7.76 -5.04
CA ASP A 47 0.57 -8.31 -6.35
C ASP A 47 -0.41 -7.39 -7.07
N PRO A 48 -0.35 -7.32 -8.40
CA PRO A 48 -1.38 -6.60 -9.15
C PRO A 48 -2.75 -7.23 -8.93
N ARG A 49 -3.73 -6.40 -8.67
CA ARG A 49 -5.10 -6.86 -8.41
C ARG A 49 -6.08 -6.04 -9.23
N GLY A 50 -7.32 -6.51 -9.26
CA GLY A 50 -8.34 -5.90 -10.08
C GLY A 50 -8.78 -4.51 -9.62
N ASN A 51 -8.63 -4.19 -8.34
CA ASN A 51 -8.98 -2.86 -7.87
C ASN A 51 -8.03 -2.45 -6.75
N ARG A 52 -8.19 -1.21 -6.32
CA ARG A 52 -7.26 -0.62 -5.35
C ARG A 52 -7.35 -1.29 -3.99
N HIS A 53 -8.55 -1.63 -3.56
CA HIS A 53 -8.72 -2.27 -2.27
C HIS A 53 -8.02 -3.62 -2.22
N PHE A 54 -8.21 -4.44 -3.25
CA PHE A 54 -7.54 -5.74 -3.31
C PHE A 54 -6.04 -5.60 -3.43
N ALA A 55 -5.59 -4.55 -4.14
CA ALA A 55 -4.14 -4.30 -4.25
C ALA A 55 -3.55 -3.99 -2.88
N LEU A 56 -4.24 -3.19 -2.08
CA LEU A 56 -3.78 -2.87 -0.73
C LEU A 56 -3.80 -4.09 0.17
N THR A 57 -4.82 -4.93 0.03
CA THR A 57 -4.90 -6.16 0.81
C THR A 57 -3.72 -7.09 0.49
N SER A 58 -3.36 -7.18 -0.78
CA SER A 58 -2.21 -7.98 -1.18
C SER A 58 -0.93 -7.41 -0.59
N LEU A 59 -0.78 -6.08 -0.61
CA LEU A 59 0.39 -5.44 -0.04
C LEU A 59 0.49 -5.71 1.45
N MET A 60 -0.64 -5.75 2.13
CA MET A 60 -0.66 -6.01 3.56
C MET A 60 -0.01 -7.34 3.91
N SER A 61 -0.28 -8.36 3.08
CA SER A 61 0.35 -9.67 3.28
C SER A 61 1.86 -9.60 3.10
N GLU A 62 2.32 -8.77 2.17
CA GLU A 62 3.74 -8.67 1.88
C GLU A 62 4.52 -7.99 3.00
N CYS A 63 3.90 -7.06 3.70
CA CYS A 63 4.59 -6.32 4.75
C CYS A 63 4.18 -6.76 6.15
N ASP A 64 3.63 -7.95 6.27
CA ASP A 64 3.11 -8.45 7.54
C ASP A 64 4.19 -8.53 8.62
N THR A 65 5.42 -8.78 8.22
CA THR A 65 6.52 -8.90 9.18
C THR A 65 7.10 -7.55 9.58
N PHE A 66 6.63 -6.46 9.00
CA PHE A 66 7.11 -5.12 9.32
C PHE A 66 5.92 -4.33 9.85
N GLU A 67 5.81 -4.26 11.15
CA GLU A 67 4.59 -3.79 11.80
C GLU A 67 4.18 -2.38 11.38
N ALA A 68 5.14 -1.46 11.29
CA ALA A 68 4.81 -0.09 10.94
C ALA A 68 4.20 -0.01 9.54
N ALA A 69 4.77 -0.77 8.59
CA ALA A 69 4.24 -0.78 7.24
C ALA A 69 2.88 -1.46 7.18
N ALA A 70 2.73 -2.57 7.88
CA ALA A 70 1.45 -3.28 7.90
C ALA A 70 0.34 -2.40 8.46
N ARG A 71 0.64 -1.67 9.51
CA ARG A 71 -0.34 -0.77 10.13
C ARG A 71 -0.74 0.34 9.16
N ARG A 72 0.23 0.92 8.48
CA ARG A 72 -0.05 2.00 7.55
C ARG A 72 -0.87 1.53 6.36
N VAL A 73 -0.55 0.36 5.83
CA VAL A 73 -1.31 -0.21 4.72
C VAL A 73 -2.75 -0.49 5.16
N ARG A 74 -2.91 -1.02 6.37
CA ARG A 74 -4.26 -1.28 6.90
C ARG A 74 -5.06 0.00 7.00
N GLU A 75 -4.43 1.08 7.44
CA GLU A 75 -5.12 2.37 7.53
C GLU A 75 -5.59 2.85 6.17
N GLU A 76 -4.76 2.69 5.16
CA GLU A 76 -5.15 3.11 3.81
C GLU A 76 -6.30 2.27 3.28
N ALA A 77 -6.27 0.97 3.55
CA ALA A 77 -7.35 0.10 3.11
C ALA A 77 -8.67 0.47 3.78
N LEU A 78 -8.62 0.81 5.07
CA LEU A 78 -9.82 1.22 5.79
C LEU A 78 -10.37 2.53 5.27
N LYS A 79 -9.50 3.47 4.92
CA LYS A 79 -9.96 4.72 4.34
C LYS A 79 -10.68 4.49 3.02
N MET A 80 -10.17 3.58 2.22
CA MET A 80 -10.79 3.25 0.96
C MET A 80 -12.16 2.65 1.15
N ASP A 81 -12.28 1.73 2.11
CA ASP A 81 -13.56 1.12 2.42
C ASP A 81 -14.58 2.17 2.81
N LYS A 82 -14.17 3.11 3.65
CA LYS A 82 -15.09 4.15 4.08
C LYS A 82 -15.53 5.02 2.92
N THR A 83 -14.60 5.35 2.04
CA THR A 83 -14.92 6.16 0.88
C THR A 83 -15.91 5.45 -0.03
N GLN A 84 -15.67 4.17 -0.28
CA GLN A 84 -16.58 3.39 -1.10
C GLN A 84 -17.95 3.29 -0.46
N HIS A 85 -17.96 3.12 0.84
CA HIS A 85 -19.21 3.03 1.58
C HIS A 85 -20.03 4.29 1.43
N LYS A 86 -19.38 5.45 1.51
CA LYS A 86 -20.07 6.71 1.33
C LYS A 86 -20.65 6.84 -0.07
N ASP A 87 -19.92 6.37 -1.05
CA ASP A 87 -20.39 6.45 -2.43
C ASP A 87 -21.59 5.59 -2.67
N VAL A 88 -21.65 4.45 -1.99
CA VAL A 88 -22.76 3.51 -2.14
C VAL A 88 -23.98 3.94 -1.36
N MET A 89 -23.78 4.67 -0.29
CA MET A 89 -24.86 5.10 0.58
C MET A 89 -25.03 6.61 0.51
N PRO A 90 -25.75 7.07 -0.46
CA PRO A 90 -25.97 8.51 -0.66
C PRO A 90 -26.76 9.17 0.46
#